data_afa15899db9b05f6bf5327f0f016af1d
#
_entry.id   afa15899db9b05f6bf5327f0f016af1d
#
_cell.length_a   1.000
_cell.length_b   1.000
_cell.length_c   1.000
_cell.angle_alpha   90.00
_cell.angle_beta   90.00
_cell.angle_gamma   90.00
#
_symmetry.space_group_name_H-M   'P 1'
#
loop_
_entity.id
_entity.type
_entity.pdbx_description
1 polymer ?
#
loop_
_entity_poly.entity_id
_entity_poly.type
_entity_poly.pdbx_seq_one_letter_code
_entity_poly.pdbx_strand_id
1 'polypeptide(L)'
;SMKGETAAKAAALYGCSAIWLATGAGTMHQGGELVANVIPAPIGARRVPVISAIQAGIWSEIVDRFSPGDADDWLMTDLELSASSFALTIRGDSMLPEFNPGDRVIIDPDVAPHPGDFVAAKNGEQEATFKKYRPRGMDASGNLVFELVPLNDDYPTLRSDIEPIRIVGTMVE
;
A
#
# COMPACT_ATOMS: atom_id res chain seq x y z
N SER A 1 38.31 33.90 36.67
CA SER A 1 38.91 32.68 36.16
C SER A 1 38.89 32.73 34.63
N MET A 2 40.07 32.79 33.98
CA MET A 2 40.23 32.95 32.52
C MET A 2 39.50 31.91 31.67
N LYS A 3 39.15 30.73 32.20
CA LYS A 3 38.44 29.67 31.47
C LYS A 3 36.96 29.97 31.19
N GLY A 4 36.29 30.69 32.09
CA GLY A 4 34.86 30.99 31.92
C GLY A 4 34.58 32.09 30.91
N GLU A 5 35.45 33.07 30.81
CA GLU A 5 35.27 34.20 29.88
C GLU A 5 35.55 33.79 28.43
N THR A 6 36.48 32.88 28.21
CA THR A 6 36.78 32.30 26.90
C THR A 6 35.65 31.39 26.41
N ALA A 7 35.06 30.58 27.33
CA ALA A 7 33.92 29.71 27.00
C ALA A 7 32.69 30.55 26.66
N ALA A 8 32.44 31.67 27.36
CA ALA A 8 31.31 32.56 27.06
C ALA A 8 31.43 33.25 25.68
N LYS A 9 32.62 33.69 25.31
CA LYS A 9 32.89 34.29 24.00
C LYS A 9 32.76 33.27 22.86
N ALA A 10 33.25 32.05 23.05
CA ALA A 10 33.10 30.97 22.09
C ALA A 10 31.64 30.54 21.96
N ALA A 11 30.88 30.45 23.05
CA ALA A 11 29.47 30.14 23.06
C ALA A 11 28.63 31.13 22.24
N ALA A 12 28.94 32.41 22.36
CA ALA A 12 28.24 33.45 21.59
C ALA A 12 28.58 33.41 20.09
N LEU A 13 29.82 33.05 19.75
CA LEU A 13 30.28 32.99 18.36
C LEU A 13 29.76 31.77 17.61
N TYR A 14 29.59 30.63 18.28
CA TYR A 14 29.21 29.36 17.69
C TYR A 14 27.78 28.89 18.05
N GLY A 15 27.01 29.72 18.78
CA GLY A 15 25.61 29.40 19.15
C GLY A 15 25.46 28.18 20.07
N CYS A 16 26.49 27.88 20.88
CA CYS A 16 26.49 26.73 21.75
C CYS A 16 26.42 27.12 23.24
N SER A 17 26.10 26.15 24.11
CA SER A 17 26.02 26.38 25.54
C SER A 17 27.41 26.61 26.16
N ALA A 18 27.59 27.75 26.86
CA ALA A 18 28.82 28.05 27.59
C ALA A 18 29.14 27.03 28.70
N ILE A 19 28.09 26.48 29.32
CA ILE A 19 28.20 25.43 30.35
C ILE A 19 28.72 24.14 29.72
N TRP A 20 28.16 23.75 28.56
CA TRP A 20 28.62 22.58 27.82
C TRP A 20 30.08 22.70 27.37
N LEU A 21 30.46 23.88 26.86
CA LEU A 21 31.85 24.15 26.48
C LEU A 21 32.83 24.11 27.66
N ALA A 22 32.40 24.51 28.85
CA ALA A 22 33.23 24.56 30.02
C ALA A 22 33.33 23.24 30.80
N THR A 23 32.28 22.43 30.77
CA THR A 23 32.12 21.27 31.68
C THR A 23 31.82 19.95 30.95
N GLY A 24 31.41 20.00 29.69
CA GLY A 24 30.89 18.83 28.93
C GLY A 24 29.53 18.34 29.41
N ALA A 25 28.91 19.02 30.36
CA ALA A 25 27.61 18.65 30.91
C ALA A 25 26.45 19.47 30.28
N GLY A 26 25.31 18.83 30.02
CA GLY A 26 24.17 19.48 29.40
C GLY A 26 24.10 19.32 27.86
N THR A 27 23.23 20.09 27.22
CA THR A 27 23.06 20.09 25.77
C THR A 27 23.98 21.09 25.09
N MET A 28 24.54 20.72 23.94
CA MET A 28 25.48 21.54 23.16
C MET A 28 24.86 22.87 22.67
N HIS A 29 23.59 22.87 22.34
CA HIS A 29 22.86 24.05 21.86
C HIS A 29 22.03 24.69 22.97
N GLN A 30 22.16 26.01 23.17
CA GLN A 30 21.24 26.77 23.99
C GLN A 30 19.90 26.85 23.25
N GLY A 31 18.87 26.20 23.84
CA GLY A 31 17.47 26.21 23.45
C GLY A 31 16.97 27.30 22.49
N GLY A 32 17.36 27.20 21.24
CA GLY A 32 16.50 27.64 20.17
C GLY A 32 15.54 26.49 19.95
N GLU A 33 14.27 26.69 20.14
CA GLU A 33 13.30 25.84 19.48
C GLU A 33 13.73 25.78 18.02
N LEU A 34 14.29 24.64 17.61
CA LEU A 34 14.32 24.29 16.21
C LEU A 34 12.84 24.32 15.86
N VAL A 35 12.38 25.40 15.22
CA VAL A 35 11.10 25.40 14.54
C VAL A 35 11.26 24.30 13.50
N ALA A 36 10.86 23.10 13.90
CA ALA A 36 10.86 21.96 13.02
C ALA A 36 9.82 22.27 11.95
N ASN A 37 10.29 22.91 10.86
CA ASN A 37 9.48 23.07 9.66
C ASN A 37 9.36 21.74 8.89
N VAL A 38 9.73 20.64 9.54
CA VAL A 38 9.58 19.28 9.07
C VAL A 38 8.73 18.54 10.09
N ILE A 39 7.50 18.26 9.71
CA ILE A 39 6.67 17.29 10.43
C ILE A 39 7.20 15.92 10.01
N PRO A 40 7.59 15.03 10.94
CA PRO A 40 7.88 13.65 10.58
C PRO A 40 6.64 13.09 9.87
N ALA A 41 6.76 12.78 8.59
CA ALA A 41 5.73 12.01 7.90
C ALA A 41 5.60 10.68 8.65
N PRO A 42 4.40 10.23 9.04
CA PRO A 42 4.23 8.91 9.57
C PRO A 42 4.78 7.93 8.53
N ILE A 43 5.89 7.28 8.85
CA ILE A 43 6.38 6.16 8.05
C ILE A 43 5.26 5.13 8.10
N GLY A 44 4.77 4.70 6.94
CA GLY A 44 3.60 3.85 6.78
C GLY A 44 3.45 2.85 7.92
N ALA A 45 2.34 2.99 8.64
CA ALA A 45 2.13 2.27 9.90
C ALA A 45 1.77 0.79 9.67
N ARG A 46 1.44 0.43 8.42
CA ARG A 46 0.94 -0.89 8.07
C ARG A 46 1.79 -1.58 7.02
N ARG A 47 2.02 -2.87 7.25
CA ARG A 47 2.67 -3.77 6.28
C ARG A 47 1.60 -4.55 5.55
N VAL A 48 1.66 -4.55 4.23
CA VAL A 48 0.78 -5.32 3.34
C VAL A 48 1.65 -6.36 2.63
N PRO A 49 1.32 -7.67 2.71
CA PRO A 49 2.11 -8.71 2.03
C PRO A 49 1.94 -8.58 0.52
N VAL A 50 3.05 -8.64 -0.22
CA VAL A 50 3.02 -8.76 -1.68
C VAL A 50 2.93 -10.25 -2.01
N ILE A 51 1.87 -10.65 -2.71
CA ILE A 51 1.59 -12.05 -3.04
C ILE A 51 1.53 -12.28 -4.54
N SER A 52 1.70 -13.53 -4.96
CA SER A 52 1.54 -13.93 -6.36
C SER A 52 0.07 -14.00 -6.77
N ALA A 53 -0.20 -13.98 -8.09
CA ALA A 53 -1.56 -14.16 -8.62
C ALA A 53 -2.18 -15.52 -8.22
N ILE A 54 -1.37 -16.58 -8.08
CA ILE A 54 -1.83 -17.89 -7.60
C ILE A 54 -2.27 -17.80 -6.14
N GLN A 55 -1.47 -17.19 -5.27
CA GLN A 55 -1.83 -16.98 -3.86
C GLN A 55 -3.09 -16.13 -3.72
N ALA A 56 -3.22 -15.06 -4.52
CA ALA A 56 -4.44 -14.24 -4.54
C ALA A 56 -5.67 -15.04 -4.97
N GLY A 57 -5.54 -15.95 -5.95
CA GLY A 57 -6.65 -16.79 -6.42
C GLY A 57 -7.24 -17.70 -5.32
N ILE A 58 -6.44 -18.10 -4.35
CA ILE A 58 -6.86 -18.94 -3.21
C ILE A 58 -6.99 -18.17 -1.89
N TRP A 59 -6.79 -16.85 -1.91
CA TRP A 59 -6.69 -16.01 -0.71
C TRP A 59 -7.87 -16.16 0.27
N SER A 60 -9.07 -16.27 -0.25
CA SER A 60 -10.28 -16.46 0.55
C SER A 60 -10.39 -17.85 1.19
N GLU A 61 -9.59 -18.81 0.76
CA GLU A 61 -9.58 -20.20 1.23
C GLU A 61 -8.48 -20.43 2.28
N ILE A 62 -7.53 -19.48 2.41
CA ILE A 62 -6.45 -19.55 3.38
C ILE A 62 -6.97 -19.12 4.75
N VAL A 63 -7.13 -20.08 5.65
CA VAL A 63 -7.65 -19.88 7.02
C VAL A 63 -6.62 -19.20 7.92
N ASP A 64 -5.33 -19.50 7.73
CA ASP A 64 -4.22 -18.89 8.46
C ASP A 64 -3.56 -17.81 7.59
N ARG A 65 -3.83 -16.56 7.95
CA ARG A 65 -3.22 -15.41 7.29
C ARG A 65 -1.72 -15.41 7.55
N PHE A 66 -0.96 -15.09 6.50
CA PHE A 66 0.50 -15.10 6.46
C PHE A 66 1.18 -14.77 7.79
N SER A 67 1.96 -15.72 8.29
CA SER A 67 2.96 -15.44 9.31
C SER A 67 4.09 -14.59 8.72
N PRO A 68 4.73 -13.71 9.52
CA PRO A 68 5.92 -13.01 9.08
C PRO A 68 6.97 -13.99 8.55
N GLY A 69 7.17 -14.05 7.25
CA GLY A 69 8.07 -14.99 6.57
C GLY A 69 7.47 -15.69 5.35
N ASP A 70 6.14 -15.66 5.18
CA ASP A 70 5.45 -16.35 4.08
C ASP A 70 5.25 -15.44 2.85
N ALA A 71 5.45 -14.14 2.97
CA ALA A 71 5.41 -13.19 1.85
C ALA A 71 6.82 -12.94 1.31
N ASP A 72 6.95 -12.97 -0.02
CA ASP A 72 8.22 -12.71 -0.70
C ASP A 72 8.69 -11.25 -0.53
N ASP A 73 7.76 -10.31 -0.28
CA ASP A 73 8.03 -8.89 -0.09
C ASP A 73 6.88 -8.22 0.69
N TRP A 74 7.13 -7.01 1.20
CA TRP A 74 6.16 -6.23 1.98
C TRP A 74 6.08 -4.81 1.46
N LEU A 75 4.84 -4.33 1.25
CA LEU A 75 4.56 -2.94 0.95
C LEU A 75 4.24 -2.20 2.26
N MET A 76 4.75 -0.98 2.40
CA MET A 76 4.40 -0.10 3.53
C MET A 76 3.42 0.95 3.05
N THR A 77 2.31 1.10 3.77
CA THR A 77 1.29 2.11 3.48
C THR A 77 0.76 2.73 4.77
N ASP A 78 0.20 3.92 4.68
CA ASP A 78 -0.51 4.64 5.74
C ASP A 78 -2.04 4.53 5.63
N LEU A 79 -2.53 3.79 4.64
CA LEU A 79 -3.96 3.55 4.45
C LEU A 79 -4.56 2.72 5.60
N GLU A 80 -5.80 3.03 5.95
CA GLU A 80 -6.64 2.19 6.80
C GLU A 80 -7.21 1.04 5.97
N LEU A 81 -6.63 -0.14 6.14
CA LEU A 81 -6.97 -1.34 5.37
C LEU A 81 -7.54 -2.44 6.27
N SER A 82 -8.30 -3.36 5.70
CA SER A 82 -8.72 -4.58 6.40
C SER A 82 -7.52 -5.47 6.74
N ALA A 83 -7.68 -6.38 7.70
CA ALA A 83 -6.60 -7.29 8.06
C ALA A 83 -6.28 -8.31 6.94
N SER A 84 -7.20 -8.47 5.98
CA SER A 84 -7.11 -9.36 4.83
C SER A 84 -6.50 -8.74 3.58
N SER A 85 -6.15 -7.45 3.62
CA SER A 85 -5.55 -6.75 2.48
C SER A 85 -4.20 -7.32 2.09
N PHE A 86 -3.94 -7.34 0.80
CA PHE A 86 -2.69 -7.79 0.19
C PHE A 86 -2.33 -6.93 -1.02
N ALA A 87 -1.08 -6.99 -1.45
CA ALA A 87 -0.63 -6.32 -2.66
C ALA A 87 -0.36 -7.34 -3.77
N LEU A 88 -0.66 -6.95 -5.01
CA LEU A 88 -0.36 -7.69 -6.22
C LEU A 88 0.62 -6.90 -7.08
N THR A 89 1.50 -7.62 -7.76
CA THR A 89 2.31 -7.06 -8.85
C THR A 89 1.60 -7.32 -10.17
N ILE A 90 1.33 -6.27 -10.93
CA ILE A 90 0.70 -6.35 -12.25
C ILE A 90 1.62 -7.09 -13.21
N ARG A 91 1.05 -8.02 -13.98
CA ARG A 91 1.73 -8.77 -15.03
C ARG A 91 0.98 -8.62 -16.35
N GLY A 92 1.74 -8.64 -17.45
CA GLY A 92 1.19 -8.46 -18.78
C GLY A 92 0.70 -7.02 -19.02
N ASP A 93 0.08 -6.79 -20.14
CA ASP A 93 -0.24 -5.50 -20.73
C ASP A 93 -1.76 -5.27 -20.91
N SER A 94 -2.58 -6.17 -20.36
CA SER A 94 -4.06 -6.08 -20.47
C SER A 94 -4.68 -4.86 -19.79
N MET A 95 -3.93 -4.21 -18.90
CA MET A 95 -4.38 -3.02 -18.17
C MET A 95 -3.64 -1.74 -18.55
N LEU A 96 -2.88 -1.80 -19.65
CA LEU A 96 -2.30 -0.59 -20.26
C LEU A 96 -3.42 0.33 -20.79
N PRO A 97 -3.20 1.64 -20.82
CA PRO A 97 -1.97 2.36 -20.44
C PRO A 97 -1.92 2.75 -18.94
N GLU A 98 -2.96 2.50 -18.16
CA GLU A 98 -3.07 3.00 -16.79
C GLU A 98 -2.18 2.22 -15.81
N PHE A 99 -2.08 0.90 -15.98
CA PHE A 99 -1.24 0.04 -15.16
C PHE A 99 -0.19 -0.65 -16.03
N ASN A 100 1.08 -0.47 -15.65
CA ASN A 100 2.21 -1.07 -16.34
C ASN A 100 2.62 -2.41 -15.69
N PRO A 101 3.20 -3.34 -16.44
CA PRO A 101 3.83 -4.51 -15.86
C PRO A 101 4.88 -4.11 -14.82
N GLY A 102 4.78 -4.66 -13.60
CA GLY A 102 5.63 -4.33 -12.46
C GLY A 102 5.02 -3.35 -11.46
N ASP A 103 3.93 -2.64 -11.81
CA ASP A 103 3.19 -1.82 -10.86
C ASP A 103 2.63 -2.69 -9.73
N ARG A 104 2.54 -2.12 -8.54
CA ARG A 104 1.98 -2.78 -7.35
C ARG A 104 0.68 -2.10 -6.97
N VAL A 105 -0.35 -2.90 -6.76
CA VAL A 105 -1.69 -2.45 -6.35
C VAL A 105 -2.08 -3.11 -5.05
N ILE A 106 -2.75 -2.37 -4.17
CA ILE A 106 -3.28 -2.88 -2.91
C ILE A 106 -4.74 -3.28 -3.12
N ILE A 107 -5.04 -4.51 -2.76
CA ILE A 107 -6.37 -5.12 -2.86
C ILE A 107 -6.92 -5.36 -1.46
N ASP A 108 -8.14 -4.90 -1.22
CA ASP A 108 -8.86 -5.15 0.03
C ASP A 108 -10.08 -6.04 -0.22
N PRO A 109 -10.09 -7.28 0.31
CA PRO A 109 -11.21 -8.21 0.16
C PRO A 109 -12.50 -7.78 0.86
N ASP A 110 -12.41 -6.93 1.88
CA ASP A 110 -13.56 -6.49 2.66
C ASP A 110 -14.28 -5.28 2.03
N VAL A 111 -13.70 -4.71 0.96
CA VAL A 111 -14.28 -3.61 0.20
C VAL A 111 -15.08 -4.14 -0.98
N ALA A 112 -16.40 -3.88 -0.99
CA ALA A 112 -17.25 -4.22 -2.11
C ALA A 112 -16.98 -3.29 -3.31
N PRO A 113 -16.88 -3.82 -4.54
CA PRO A 113 -16.59 -3.00 -5.71
C PRO A 113 -17.78 -2.14 -6.15
N HIS A 114 -17.49 -0.90 -6.55
CA HIS A 114 -18.42 -0.01 -7.24
C HIS A 114 -18.20 -0.03 -8.76
N PRO A 115 -19.18 0.42 -9.55
CA PRO A 115 -19.01 0.53 -11.00
C PRO A 115 -17.78 1.38 -11.38
N GLY A 116 -16.85 0.76 -12.10
CA GLY A 116 -15.62 1.42 -12.54
C GLY A 116 -14.39 1.15 -11.70
N ASP A 117 -14.55 0.55 -10.52
CA ASP A 117 -13.43 0.14 -9.69
C ASP A 117 -12.59 -0.95 -10.37
N PHE A 118 -11.34 -1.06 -9.95
CA PHE A 118 -10.47 -2.16 -10.35
C PHE A 118 -10.53 -3.26 -9.29
N VAL A 119 -10.57 -4.50 -9.74
CA VAL A 119 -10.71 -5.66 -8.86
C VAL A 119 -9.71 -6.76 -9.20
N ALA A 120 -9.30 -7.49 -8.20
CA ALA A 120 -8.70 -8.81 -8.36
C ALA A 120 -9.84 -9.85 -8.38
N ALA A 121 -9.86 -10.72 -9.37
CA ALA A 121 -10.87 -11.76 -9.51
C ALA A 121 -10.26 -13.06 -10.00
N LYS A 122 -10.91 -14.18 -9.63
CA LYS A 122 -10.57 -15.55 -10.05
C LYS A 122 -11.58 -16.02 -11.08
N ASN A 123 -11.13 -16.56 -12.20
CA ASN A 123 -11.96 -16.99 -13.34
C ASN A 123 -12.00 -18.52 -13.53
N GLY A 124 -12.15 -19.27 -12.44
CA GLY A 124 -12.17 -20.75 -12.51
C GLY A 124 -10.78 -21.39 -12.53
N GLU A 125 -9.74 -20.71 -12.95
CA GLU A 125 -8.34 -21.09 -12.77
C GLU A 125 -7.86 -20.72 -11.37
N GLN A 126 -6.70 -21.20 -10.97
CA GLN A 126 -6.18 -20.91 -9.64
C GLN A 126 -5.56 -19.51 -9.54
N GLU A 127 -5.33 -18.84 -10.66
CA GLU A 127 -4.71 -17.52 -10.69
C GLU A 127 -5.75 -16.39 -10.67
N ALA A 128 -5.44 -15.32 -9.94
CA ALA A 128 -6.22 -14.10 -9.98
C ALA A 128 -5.84 -13.25 -11.19
N THR A 129 -6.84 -12.61 -11.78
CA THR A 129 -6.70 -11.57 -12.80
C THR A 129 -7.08 -10.21 -12.25
N PHE A 130 -6.48 -9.13 -12.75
CA PHE A 130 -6.77 -7.75 -12.37
C PHE A 130 -7.45 -7.03 -13.53
N LYS A 131 -8.68 -6.51 -13.31
CA LYS A 131 -9.52 -5.90 -14.35
C LYS A 131 -10.42 -4.81 -13.78
N LYS A 132 -11.01 -4.00 -14.67
CA LYS A 132 -12.03 -3.02 -14.33
C LYS A 132 -13.38 -3.71 -14.16
N TYR A 133 -14.05 -3.42 -13.04
CA TYR A 133 -15.37 -3.97 -12.71
C TYR A 133 -16.47 -3.16 -13.38
N ARG A 134 -17.40 -3.85 -14.06
CA ARG A 134 -18.59 -3.27 -14.70
C ARG A 134 -19.83 -4.11 -14.41
N PRO A 135 -20.73 -3.68 -13.51
CA PRO A 135 -21.98 -4.39 -13.28
C PRO A 135 -22.92 -4.26 -14.49
N ARG A 136 -23.70 -5.31 -14.75
CA ARG A 136 -24.65 -5.39 -15.87
C ARG A 136 -26.11 -5.57 -15.43
N GLY A 137 -26.37 -5.71 -14.14
CA GLY A 137 -27.66 -5.97 -13.58
C GLY A 137 -27.80 -7.40 -13.07
N MET A 138 -29.03 -7.93 -13.06
CA MET A 138 -29.32 -9.28 -12.57
C MET A 138 -29.78 -10.19 -13.70
N ASP A 139 -29.42 -11.46 -13.60
CA ASP A 139 -29.95 -12.49 -14.50
C ASP A 139 -31.39 -12.88 -14.12
N ALA A 140 -31.98 -13.78 -14.89
CA ALA A 140 -33.35 -14.28 -14.66
C ALA A 140 -33.47 -15.04 -13.32
N SER A 141 -32.38 -15.48 -12.73
CA SER A 141 -32.28 -16.18 -11.43
C SER A 141 -32.03 -15.24 -10.25
N GLY A 142 -31.88 -13.93 -10.52
CA GLY A 142 -31.60 -12.92 -9.49
C GLY A 142 -30.12 -12.82 -9.07
N ASN A 143 -29.20 -13.42 -9.83
CA ASN A 143 -27.75 -13.26 -9.58
C ASN A 143 -27.22 -11.99 -10.24
N LEU A 144 -26.29 -11.32 -9.56
CA LEU A 144 -25.62 -10.16 -10.12
C LEU A 144 -24.71 -10.58 -11.29
N VAL A 145 -24.96 -10.00 -12.45
CA VAL A 145 -24.12 -10.15 -13.65
C VAL A 145 -23.17 -8.98 -13.75
N PHE A 146 -21.90 -9.26 -13.95
CA PHE A 146 -20.87 -8.25 -14.13
C PHE A 146 -19.85 -8.68 -15.18
N GLU A 147 -19.11 -7.72 -15.64
CA GLU A 147 -18.00 -7.86 -16.56
C GLU A 147 -16.69 -7.44 -15.89
N LEU A 148 -15.63 -8.12 -16.25
CA LEU A 148 -14.25 -7.73 -15.99
C LEU A 148 -13.63 -7.24 -17.30
N VAL A 149 -13.42 -5.94 -17.37
CA VAL A 149 -13.03 -5.24 -18.60
C VAL A 149 -11.54 -4.93 -18.54
N PRO A 150 -10.73 -5.39 -19.51
CA PRO A 150 -9.37 -4.91 -19.67
C PRO A 150 -9.38 -3.44 -20.10
N LEU A 151 -8.30 -2.70 -19.86
CA LEU A 151 -8.11 -1.36 -20.40
C LEU A 151 -7.49 -1.39 -21.80
N ASN A 152 -6.75 -2.45 -22.10
CA ASN A 152 -6.21 -2.70 -23.43
C ASN A 152 -7.24 -3.48 -24.26
N ASP A 153 -7.73 -2.87 -25.34
CA ASP A 153 -8.78 -3.41 -26.22
C ASP A 153 -8.35 -4.68 -26.98
N ASP A 154 -7.07 -5.02 -26.99
CA ASP A 154 -6.57 -6.27 -27.57
C ASP A 154 -6.94 -7.52 -26.75
N TYR A 155 -7.44 -7.31 -25.51
CA TYR A 155 -7.82 -8.37 -24.60
C TYR A 155 -9.34 -8.53 -24.48
N PRO A 156 -9.85 -9.76 -24.32
CA PRO A 156 -11.28 -9.99 -24.20
C PRO A 156 -11.82 -9.55 -22.84
N THR A 157 -13.06 -9.06 -22.85
CA THR A 157 -13.85 -8.85 -21.64
C THR A 157 -14.38 -10.20 -21.13
N LEU A 158 -14.22 -10.47 -19.84
CA LEU A 158 -14.74 -11.65 -19.17
C LEU A 158 -16.13 -11.35 -18.60
N ARG A 159 -17.05 -12.32 -18.60
CA ARG A 159 -18.43 -12.16 -18.13
C ARG A 159 -18.80 -13.23 -17.11
N SER A 160 -19.40 -12.80 -16.00
CA SER A 160 -19.78 -13.69 -14.89
C SER A 160 -20.95 -14.61 -15.19
N ASP A 161 -21.75 -14.33 -16.23
CA ASP A 161 -22.83 -15.18 -16.70
C ASP A 161 -22.39 -16.25 -17.71
N ILE A 162 -21.15 -16.16 -18.20
CA ILE A 162 -20.56 -17.11 -19.16
C ILE A 162 -19.51 -17.98 -18.47
N GLU A 163 -18.74 -17.38 -17.58
CA GLU A 163 -17.63 -18.04 -16.88
C GLU A 163 -17.79 -17.91 -15.36
N PRO A 164 -17.37 -18.90 -14.58
CA PRO A 164 -17.41 -18.82 -13.11
C PRO A 164 -16.36 -17.80 -12.62
N ILE A 165 -16.77 -16.55 -12.46
CA ILE A 165 -15.92 -15.48 -11.97
C ILE A 165 -16.26 -15.17 -10.51
N ARG A 166 -15.24 -15.09 -9.66
CA ARG A 166 -15.36 -14.67 -8.28
C ARG A 166 -14.43 -13.49 -8.01
N ILE A 167 -14.96 -12.39 -7.47
CA ILE A 167 -14.16 -11.26 -7.01
C ILE A 167 -13.44 -11.67 -5.74
N VAL A 168 -12.13 -11.41 -5.69
CA VAL A 168 -11.25 -11.67 -4.54
C VAL A 168 -11.15 -10.43 -3.66
N GLY A 169 -11.14 -9.24 -4.26
CA GLY A 169 -11.12 -7.96 -3.55
C GLY A 169 -11.06 -6.78 -4.51
N THR A 170 -11.21 -5.59 -3.94
CA THR A 170 -11.23 -4.32 -4.67
C THR A 170 -9.91 -3.57 -4.47
N MET A 171 -9.39 -2.94 -5.51
CA MET A 171 -8.21 -2.09 -5.42
C MET A 171 -8.53 -0.83 -4.61
N VAL A 172 -7.66 -0.50 -3.67
CA VAL A 172 -7.76 0.69 -2.83
C VAL A 172 -6.59 1.65 -3.03
N GLU A 173 -5.49 1.18 -3.60
CA GLU A 173 -4.31 1.96 -4.02
C GLU A 173 -3.54 1.26 -5.13
#